data_3fcf222272ce4a6d9563b8c38b05049a
#
_entry.id   3fcf222272ce4a6d9563b8c38b05049a
#
_cell.length_a   1.000
_cell.length_b   1.000
_cell.length_c   1.000
_cell.angle_alpha   90.00
_cell.angle_beta   90.00
_cell.angle_gamma   90.00
#
_symmetry.space_group_name_H-M   'P 1'
#
loop_
_entity.id
_entity.type
_entity.pdbx_description
1 polymer ?
#
loop_
_entity_poly.entity_id
_entity_poly.type
_entity_poly.pdbx_seq_one_letter_code
_entity_poly.pdbx_strand_id
1 'polypeptide(L)'
;LLASSAASDVYKRQLKDLFSLLTIIALLFSSCSKSDEEENGDEPQPTKQTAYFGVNLSGAEFGNVYPGVDGTHYGYPTEKDLDYFKAKGLYLVRFPFRWERIQPTMNGELNATELAKMKKFVKAAEDRNIQILLDMHNFGRYCVYCDGQSSQNNQYAIIGNARCTVDNFCDVWKKLAKEFKDYKNIWGYDIMNEPYEMLASTPWVNIAQACINAIRTIDTKTTIIVSGDEFSSARRWKECSDNLKTLTDPSNNPVSYTHLT
;
A
#
# COMPACT_ATOMS: atom_id res chain seq x y z
N LEU A 1 23.84 -18.48 10.40
CA LEU A 1 23.03 -19.71 10.61
C LEU A 1 22.40 -19.81 12.01
N LEU A 2 22.44 -18.76 12.85
CA LEU A 2 21.86 -18.77 14.21
C LEU A 2 20.65 -17.83 14.42
N ALA A 3 20.26 -17.06 13.42
CA ALA A 3 19.11 -16.16 13.53
C ALA A 3 17.75 -16.81 13.14
N SER A 4 17.75 -17.98 12.50
CA SER A 4 16.53 -18.64 12.01
C SER A 4 15.81 -19.50 13.06
N SER A 5 16.47 -19.90 14.13
CA SER A 5 15.85 -20.77 15.15
C SER A 5 15.01 -19.98 16.18
N ALA A 6 15.46 -18.80 16.55
CA ALA A 6 14.75 -17.97 17.55
C ALA A 6 13.37 -17.45 17.06
N ALA A 7 13.27 -17.09 15.78
CA ALA A 7 12.00 -16.67 15.18
C ALA A 7 10.97 -17.81 15.11
N SER A 8 11.42 -19.04 14.86
CA SER A 8 10.57 -20.24 14.83
C SER A 8 9.98 -20.58 16.20
N ASP A 9 10.74 -20.36 17.28
CA ASP A 9 10.31 -20.69 18.63
C ASP A 9 9.33 -19.64 19.21
N VAL A 10 9.49 -18.38 18.85
CA VAL A 10 8.53 -17.32 19.19
C VAL A 10 7.18 -17.57 18.52
N TYR A 11 7.20 -17.95 17.24
CA TYR A 11 5.98 -18.25 16.48
C TYR A 11 5.22 -19.47 17.04
N LYS A 12 5.92 -20.51 17.44
CA LYS A 12 5.31 -21.70 18.07
C LYS A 12 4.72 -21.42 19.46
N ARG A 13 5.27 -20.48 20.21
CA ARG A 13 4.71 -20.06 21.50
C ARG A 13 3.41 -19.26 21.30
N GLN A 14 3.38 -18.29 20.38
CA GLN A 14 2.18 -17.53 20.08
C GLN A 14 1.02 -18.39 19.57
N LEU A 15 1.29 -19.44 18.78
CA LEU A 15 0.25 -20.37 18.35
C LEU A 15 -0.35 -21.19 19.52
N LYS A 16 0.45 -21.61 20.50
CA LYS A 16 -0.04 -22.37 21.67
C LYS A 16 -0.94 -21.51 22.57
N ASP A 17 -0.60 -20.25 22.76
CA ASP A 17 -1.40 -19.33 23.56
C ASP A 17 -2.73 -18.97 22.88
N LEU A 18 -2.75 -18.88 21.55
CA LEU A 18 -3.95 -18.65 20.73
C LEU A 18 -4.92 -19.86 20.79
N PHE A 19 -4.40 -21.10 20.73
CA PHE A 19 -5.22 -22.31 20.87
C PHE A 19 -5.81 -22.48 22.26
N SER A 20 -5.11 -22.06 23.30
CA SER A 20 -5.60 -22.11 24.69
C SER A 20 -6.75 -21.12 24.92
N LEU A 21 -6.72 -19.95 24.28
CA LEU A 21 -7.77 -18.94 24.37
C LEU A 21 -9.05 -19.35 23.61
N LEU A 22 -8.91 -20.01 22.46
CA LEU A 22 -10.03 -20.50 21.67
C LEU A 22 -10.82 -21.62 22.35
N THR A 23 -10.18 -22.44 23.17
CA THR A 23 -10.84 -23.54 23.92
C THR A 23 -11.71 -23.03 25.07
N ILE A 24 -11.39 -21.89 25.65
CA ILE A 24 -12.16 -21.27 26.74
C ILE A 24 -13.43 -20.57 26.22
N ILE A 25 -13.39 -20.03 25.00
CA ILE A 25 -14.53 -19.34 24.38
C ILE A 25 -15.59 -20.33 23.89
N ALA A 26 -15.21 -21.55 23.50
CA ALA A 26 -16.14 -22.58 23.01
C ALA A 26 -17.06 -23.19 24.10
N LEU A 27 -16.77 -22.98 25.39
CA LEU A 27 -17.55 -23.51 26.48
C LEU A 27 -18.65 -22.59 27.03
N LEU A 28 -18.79 -21.37 26.52
CA LEU A 28 -19.75 -20.37 26.98
C LEU A 28 -21.03 -20.23 26.14
N PHE A 29 -21.18 -20.97 25.04
CA PHE A 29 -22.36 -20.89 24.17
C PHE A 29 -23.15 -22.20 24.09
N SER A 30 -23.50 -22.77 25.22
CA SER A 30 -24.42 -23.92 25.24
C SER A 30 -25.53 -23.67 26.26
N SER A 31 -26.48 -22.80 25.93
CA SER A 31 -27.84 -22.80 26.45
C SER A 31 -28.65 -21.66 25.77
N CYS A 32 -29.55 -21.96 24.88
CA CYS A 32 -30.96 -21.54 24.95
C CYS A 32 -31.81 -22.13 23.80
N SER A 33 -32.88 -22.63 24.18
CA SER A 33 -34.09 -23.19 23.64
C SER A 33 -34.58 -22.71 22.26
N LYS A 34 -35.16 -23.70 21.55
CA LYS A 34 -35.97 -23.58 20.31
C LYS A 34 -37.22 -22.74 20.51
N SER A 35 -37.53 -21.91 19.51
CA SER A 35 -38.87 -21.53 19.10
C SER A 35 -38.90 -21.55 17.58
N ASP A 36 -39.86 -22.31 17.02
CA ASP A 36 -40.14 -22.41 15.60
C ASP A 36 -40.75 -21.09 15.11
N GLU A 37 -40.11 -20.44 14.15
CA GLU A 37 -40.71 -19.40 13.31
C GLU A 37 -40.23 -19.60 11.86
N GLU A 38 -41.19 -19.48 10.94
CA GLU A 38 -41.10 -19.78 9.51
C GLU A 38 -39.98 -19.01 8.81
N GLU A 39 -39.15 -19.71 8.04
CA GLU A 39 -38.19 -19.16 7.10
C GLU A 39 -38.89 -18.42 5.96
N ASN A 40 -38.95 -17.12 6.01
CA ASN A 40 -39.03 -16.26 4.84
C ASN A 40 -37.59 -16.04 4.34
N GLY A 41 -37.26 -16.58 3.17
CA GLY A 41 -35.97 -16.48 2.54
C GLY A 41 -35.66 -15.05 2.04
N ASP A 42 -35.21 -14.17 2.90
CA ASP A 42 -34.48 -12.99 2.52
C ASP A 42 -33.00 -13.35 2.54
N GLU A 43 -32.37 -13.37 1.35
CA GLU A 43 -30.90 -13.39 1.27
C GLU A 43 -30.36 -12.23 2.11
N PRO A 44 -29.38 -12.47 3.00
CA PRO A 44 -28.83 -11.42 3.82
C PRO A 44 -28.23 -10.34 2.91
N GLN A 45 -28.86 -9.17 2.88
CA GLN A 45 -28.32 -7.97 2.24
C GLN A 45 -26.89 -7.78 2.77
N PRO A 46 -25.89 -7.53 1.91
CA PRO A 46 -24.53 -7.34 2.36
C PRO A 46 -24.50 -6.19 3.36
N THR A 47 -24.27 -6.50 4.63
CA THR A 47 -24.09 -5.50 5.69
C THR A 47 -22.98 -4.55 5.24
N LYS A 48 -23.26 -3.25 5.22
CA LYS A 48 -22.30 -2.21 4.86
C LYS A 48 -21.03 -2.43 5.69
N GLN A 49 -19.98 -2.90 5.05
CA GLN A 49 -18.72 -3.18 5.73
C GLN A 49 -18.21 -1.88 6.37
N THR A 50 -18.23 -1.81 7.69
CA THR A 50 -17.87 -0.61 8.46
C THR A 50 -16.37 -0.47 8.68
N ALA A 51 -15.60 -1.55 8.47
CA ALA A 51 -14.14 -1.56 8.57
C ALA A 51 -13.56 -2.56 7.55
N TYR A 52 -12.41 -2.20 6.99
CA TYR A 52 -11.65 -3.09 6.11
C TYR A 52 -10.47 -3.68 6.88
N PHE A 53 -10.40 -5.00 6.87
CA PHE A 53 -9.19 -5.73 7.25
C PHE A 53 -8.47 -6.17 5.99
N GLY A 54 -7.16 -6.01 5.96
CA GLY A 54 -6.40 -6.20 4.74
C GLY A 54 -5.02 -6.78 4.96
N VAL A 55 -4.32 -6.94 3.87
CA VAL A 55 -2.97 -7.49 3.81
C VAL A 55 -2.12 -6.68 2.84
N ASN A 56 -0.82 -6.59 3.12
CA ASN A 56 0.15 -6.11 2.16
C ASN A 56 0.57 -7.28 1.26
N LEU A 57 0.28 -7.20 -0.04
CA LEU A 57 0.68 -8.20 -1.03
C LEU A 57 1.95 -7.73 -1.75
N SER A 58 3.08 -8.04 -1.14
CA SER A 58 4.41 -7.74 -1.66
C SER A 58 4.76 -8.57 -2.90
N GLY A 59 5.59 -7.99 -3.76
CA GLY A 59 6.09 -8.68 -4.95
C GLY A 59 6.51 -7.72 -6.07
N ALA A 60 5.64 -6.82 -6.49
CA ALA A 60 5.92 -5.88 -7.58
C ALA A 60 6.94 -4.78 -7.20
N GLU A 61 7.18 -4.56 -5.91
CA GLU A 61 8.20 -3.66 -5.38
C GLU A 61 9.56 -4.34 -5.15
N PHE A 62 9.62 -5.67 -5.19
CA PHE A 62 10.85 -6.42 -4.86
C PHE A 62 12.00 -6.18 -5.84
N GLY A 63 13.19 -6.50 -5.33
CA GLY A 63 14.44 -6.40 -6.08
C GLY A 63 14.87 -4.96 -6.36
N ASN A 64 16.16 -4.79 -6.51
CA ASN A 64 16.80 -3.49 -6.77
C ASN A 64 17.47 -3.44 -8.16
N VAL A 65 17.09 -4.34 -9.06
CA VAL A 65 17.45 -4.28 -10.48
C VAL A 65 16.34 -3.56 -11.22
N TYR A 66 16.65 -2.44 -11.88
CA TYR A 66 15.65 -1.61 -12.56
C TYR A 66 15.97 -1.45 -14.04
N PRO A 67 14.95 -1.60 -14.92
CA PRO A 67 13.57 -1.89 -14.59
C PRO A 67 13.35 -3.33 -14.09
N GLY A 68 14.33 -4.25 -14.28
CA GLY A 68 14.25 -5.64 -13.89
C GLY A 68 13.40 -6.48 -14.86
N VAL A 69 13.28 -7.75 -14.53
CA VAL A 69 12.51 -8.76 -15.29
C VAL A 69 11.48 -9.37 -14.37
N ASP A 70 10.21 -9.30 -14.75
CA ASP A 70 9.11 -9.93 -14.06
C ASP A 70 9.28 -11.46 -14.02
N GLY A 71 8.98 -12.08 -12.89
CA GLY A 71 9.23 -13.50 -12.64
C GLY A 71 10.68 -13.85 -12.28
N THR A 72 11.61 -12.88 -12.34
CA THR A 72 13.03 -13.07 -11.98
C THR A 72 13.46 -12.13 -10.85
N HIS A 73 13.27 -10.83 -11.03
CA HIS A 73 13.70 -9.81 -10.06
C HIS A 73 12.56 -9.34 -9.18
N TYR A 74 11.34 -9.42 -9.66
CA TYR A 74 10.11 -9.07 -8.96
C TYR A 74 8.96 -9.92 -9.53
N GLY A 75 7.77 -9.81 -8.97
CA GLY A 75 6.59 -10.50 -9.49
C GLY A 75 5.32 -9.83 -9.02
N TYR A 76 4.28 -9.89 -9.84
CA TYR A 76 2.97 -9.41 -9.46
C TYR A 76 2.21 -10.49 -8.69
N PRO A 77 1.44 -10.13 -7.65
CA PRO A 77 0.52 -11.06 -7.02
C PRO A 77 -0.54 -11.53 -8.02
N THR A 78 -1.09 -12.70 -7.76
CA THR A 78 -1.98 -13.41 -8.68
C THR A 78 -3.44 -13.38 -8.23
N GLU A 79 -4.34 -13.80 -9.08
CA GLU A 79 -5.75 -14.00 -8.75
C GLU A 79 -5.94 -15.05 -7.64
N LYS A 80 -5.07 -16.06 -7.56
CA LYS A 80 -5.09 -17.07 -6.49
C LYS A 80 -4.81 -16.47 -5.11
N ASP A 81 -3.92 -15.47 -5.06
CA ASP A 81 -3.64 -14.76 -3.82
C ASP A 81 -4.87 -13.98 -3.37
N LEU A 82 -5.56 -13.31 -4.30
CA LEU A 82 -6.81 -12.61 -4.01
C LEU A 82 -7.90 -13.57 -3.50
N ASP A 83 -8.07 -14.73 -4.15
CA ASP A 83 -9.03 -15.76 -3.73
C ASP A 83 -8.71 -16.28 -2.33
N TYR A 84 -7.43 -16.52 -2.04
CA TYR A 84 -6.99 -16.96 -0.72
C TYR A 84 -7.33 -15.96 0.38
N PHE A 85 -7.00 -14.68 0.19
CA PHE A 85 -7.22 -13.65 1.21
C PHE A 85 -8.71 -13.31 1.36
N LYS A 86 -9.47 -13.29 0.26
CA LYS A 86 -10.93 -13.16 0.30
C LYS A 86 -11.57 -14.27 1.15
N ALA A 87 -11.14 -15.52 0.99
CA ALA A 87 -11.63 -16.65 1.79
C ALA A 87 -11.29 -16.54 3.28
N LYS A 88 -10.33 -15.65 3.66
CA LYS A 88 -10.00 -15.30 5.05
C LYS A 88 -10.73 -14.04 5.55
N GLY A 89 -11.63 -13.47 4.76
CA GLY A 89 -12.35 -12.25 5.13
C GLY A 89 -11.52 -10.96 5.00
N LEU A 90 -10.42 -10.98 4.24
CA LEU A 90 -9.55 -9.83 4.02
C LEU A 90 -9.92 -9.18 2.69
N TYR A 91 -10.56 -8.02 2.77
CA TYR A 91 -11.12 -7.33 1.61
C TYR A 91 -10.39 -6.03 1.24
N LEU A 92 -9.21 -5.80 1.80
CA LEU A 92 -8.32 -4.71 1.43
C LEU A 92 -6.93 -5.27 1.15
N VAL A 93 -6.36 -4.92 0.01
CA VAL A 93 -5.00 -5.26 -0.37
C VAL A 93 -4.19 -3.98 -0.55
N ARG A 94 -3.15 -3.79 0.24
CA ARG A 94 -2.10 -2.83 -0.07
C ARG A 94 -1.23 -3.46 -1.15
N PHE A 95 -1.09 -2.75 -2.28
CA PHE A 95 -0.42 -3.22 -3.48
C PHE A 95 0.80 -2.35 -3.76
N PRO A 96 1.99 -2.75 -3.24
CA PRO A 96 3.21 -2.00 -3.45
C PRO A 96 3.77 -2.19 -4.86
N PHE A 97 4.33 -1.11 -5.41
CA PHE A 97 5.00 -1.08 -6.70
C PHE A 97 6.19 -0.12 -6.68
N ARG A 98 7.09 -0.23 -7.66
CA ARG A 98 8.25 0.66 -7.81
C ARG A 98 8.01 1.74 -8.85
N TRP A 99 8.42 2.96 -8.51
CA TRP A 99 8.37 4.10 -9.42
C TRP A 99 9.18 3.85 -10.68
N GLU A 100 10.41 3.34 -10.54
CA GLU A 100 11.33 3.06 -11.66
C GLU A 100 10.78 2.07 -12.68
N ARG A 101 9.85 1.20 -12.28
CA ARG A 101 9.20 0.25 -13.18
C ARG A 101 8.03 0.86 -13.92
N ILE A 102 7.20 1.58 -13.17
CA ILE A 102 6.01 2.20 -13.77
C ILE A 102 6.33 3.46 -14.58
N GLN A 103 7.37 4.20 -14.22
CA GLN A 103 7.86 5.37 -14.97
C GLN A 103 9.40 5.33 -15.05
N PRO A 104 9.98 4.57 -15.99
CA PRO A 104 11.43 4.38 -16.08
C PRO A 104 12.20 5.63 -16.50
N THR A 105 11.54 6.62 -17.03
CA THR A 105 12.09 7.95 -17.28
C THR A 105 11.21 8.98 -16.56
N MET A 106 11.79 9.73 -15.63
CA MET A 106 11.06 10.78 -14.92
C MET A 106 10.40 11.76 -15.91
N ASN A 107 9.16 12.15 -15.64
CA ASN A 107 8.29 12.93 -16.51
C ASN A 107 7.95 12.27 -17.86
N GLY A 108 8.51 11.08 -18.14
CA GLY A 108 8.14 10.28 -19.31
C GLY A 108 6.76 9.63 -19.18
N GLU A 109 6.33 8.93 -20.21
CA GLU A 109 5.10 8.15 -20.18
C GLU A 109 5.22 6.97 -19.21
N LEU A 110 4.09 6.52 -18.67
CA LEU A 110 4.05 5.30 -17.89
C LEU A 110 4.38 4.10 -18.78
N ASN A 111 5.14 3.15 -18.24
CA ASN A 111 5.43 1.91 -18.93
C ASN A 111 4.14 1.14 -19.19
N ALA A 112 3.77 0.99 -20.46
CA ALA A 112 2.49 0.39 -20.87
C ALA A 112 2.35 -1.07 -20.39
N THR A 113 3.46 -1.83 -20.36
CA THR A 113 3.46 -3.23 -19.91
C THR A 113 3.22 -3.33 -18.41
N GLU A 114 3.93 -2.54 -17.62
CA GLU A 114 3.75 -2.53 -16.16
C GLU A 114 2.37 -1.99 -15.77
N LEU A 115 1.93 -0.92 -16.42
CA LEU A 115 0.59 -0.37 -16.21
C LEU A 115 -0.51 -1.41 -16.54
N ALA A 116 -0.36 -2.16 -17.62
CA ALA A 116 -1.30 -3.22 -17.97
C ALA A 116 -1.37 -4.32 -16.91
N LYS A 117 -0.22 -4.72 -16.33
CA LYS A 117 -0.19 -5.70 -15.23
C LYS A 117 -0.88 -5.16 -13.96
N MET A 118 -0.60 -3.91 -13.57
CA MET A 118 -1.27 -3.27 -12.45
C MET A 118 -2.79 -3.23 -12.67
N LYS A 119 -3.25 -2.79 -13.84
CA LYS A 119 -4.67 -2.73 -14.18
C LYS A 119 -5.33 -4.10 -14.18
N LYS A 120 -4.64 -5.12 -14.69
CA LYS A 120 -5.14 -6.50 -14.64
C LYS A 120 -5.37 -6.96 -13.20
N PHE A 121 -4.43 -6.71 -12.31
CA PHE A 121 -4.55 -7.06 -10.90
C PHE A 121 -5.66 -6.28 -10.20
N VAL A 122 -5.74 -4.97 -10.42
CA VAL A 122 -6.82 -4.12 -9.88
C VAL A 122 -8.19 -4.60 -10.35
N LYS A 123 -8.33 -4.95 -11.64
CA LYS A 123 -9.58 -5.49 -12.18
C LYS A 123 -9.94 -6.85 -11.59
N ALA A 124 -8.98 -7.74 -11.43
CA ALA A 124 -9.19 -9.02 -10.78
C ALA A 124 -9.65 -8.88 -9.31
N ALA A 125 -9.14 -7.87 -8.60
CA ALA A 125 -9.59 -7.52 -7.26
C ALA A 125 -11.01 -6.93 -7.26
N GLU A 126 -11.34 -6.07 -8.21
CA GLU A 126 -12.69 -5.50 -8.38
C GLU A 126 -13.74 -6.62 -8.56
N ASP A 127 -13.46 -7.61 -9.42
CA ASP A 127 -14.34 -8.75 -9.68
C ASP A 127 -14.57 -9.63 -8.42
N ARG A 128 -13.73 -9.46 -7.40
CA ARG A 128 -13.80 -10.14 -6.10
C ARG A 128 -14.33 -9.27 -4.97
N ASN A 129 -14.71 -8.02 -5.25
CA ASN A 129 -15.05 -6.98 -4.26
C ASN A 129 -13.92 -6.69 -3.27
N ILE A 130 -12.66 -6.82 -3.69
CA ILE A 130 -11.48 -6.48 -2.90
C ILE A 130 -11.05 -5.06 -3.24
N GLN A 131 -10.84 -4.24 -2.21
CA GLN A 131 -10.34 -2.88 -2.32
C GLN A 131 -8.83 -2.88 -2.47
N ILE A 132 -8.30 -1.93 -3.22
CA ILE A 132 -6.86 -1.77 -3.47
C ILE A 132 -6.37 -0.43 -2.92
N LEU A 133 -5.31 -0.48 -2.13
CA LEU A 133 -4.48 0.65 -1.75
C LEU A 133 -3.21 0.60 -2.60
N LEU A 134 -3.08 1.50 -3.57
CA LEU A 134 -1.87 1.61 -4.39
C LEU A 134 -0.75 2.25 -3.57
N ASP A 135 0.38 1.57 -3.43
CA ASP A 135 1.53 2.02 -2.65
C ASP A 135 2.78 2.20 -3.51
N MET A 136 3.28 3.42 -3.60
CA MET A 136 4.60 3.67 -4.18
C MET A 136 5.70 3.37 -3.17
N HIS A 137 6.37 2.24 -3.33
CA HIS A 137 7.31 1.67 -2.36
C HIS A 137 8.76 2.13 -2.58
N ASN A 138 9.01 3.45 -2.51
CA ASN A 138 10.26 4.04 -2.97
C ASN A 138 11.07 4.81 -1.91
N PHE A 139 10.64 4.85 -0.65
CA PHE A 139 11.42 5.40 0.47
C PHE A 139 11.86 6.87 0.30
N GLY A 140 11.08 7.68 -0.42
CA GLY A 140 11.39 9.07 -0.71
C GLY A 140 12.48 9.28 -1.78
N ARG A 141 12.74 8.27 -2.63
CA ARG A 141 13.85 8.25 -3.60
C ARG A 141 13.44 7.73 -4.96
N TYR A 142 14.27 8.05 -5.96
CA TYR A 142 14.22 7.45 -7.28
C TYR A 142 15.62 7.03 -7.73
N CYS A 143 15.76 5.87 -8.36
CA CYS A 143 17.02 5.42 -8.95
C CYS A 143 17.28 6.19 -10.25
N VAL A 144 18.17 7.16 -10.19
CA VAL A 144 18.49 8.05 -11.33
C VAL A 144 19.56 7.48 -12.26
N TYR A 145 20.25 6.42 -11.85
CA TYR A 145 21.12 5.59 -12.65
C TYR A 145 21.01 4.15 -12.20
N CYS A 146 20.56 3.29 -13.10
CA CYS A 146 20.42 1.86 -12.88
C CYS A 146 20.94 1.15 -14.12
N ASP A 147 21.92 0.24 -13.96
CA ASP A 147 22.54 -0.47 -15.10
C ASP A 147 21.65 -1.61 -15.66
N GLY A 148 20.55 -1.92 -14.99
CA GLY A 148 19.61 -2.96 -15.42
C GLY A 148 20.09 -4.39 -15.16
N GLN A 149 21.28 -4.57 -14.62
CA GLN A 149 21.91 -5.89 -14.39
C GLN A 149 22.19 -6.18 -12.92
N SER A 150 22.55 -5.14 -12.15
CA SER A 150 22.95 -5.26 -10.76
C SER A 150 22.46 -4.06 -9.94
N SER A 151 22.17 -4.29 -8.66
CA SER A 151 21.86 -3.20 -7.73
C SER A 151 23.10 -2.46 -7.21
N GLN A 152 24.30 -2.99 -7.43
CA GLN A 152 25.54 -2.47 -6.82
C GLN A 152 25.91 -1.08 -7.32
N ASN A 153 25.56 -0.76 -8.57
CA ASN A 153 25.87 0.52 -9.22
C ASN A 153 24.71 1.50 -9.19
N ASN A 154 23.60 1.17 -8.54
CA ASN A 154 22.44 2.04 -8.49
C ASN A 154 22.76 3.34 -7.75
N GLN A 155 22.37 4.46 -8.36
CA GLN A 155 22.46 5.78 -7.76
C GLN A 155 21.06 6.32 -7.52
N TYR A 156 20.76 6.63 -6.28
CA TYR A 156 19.48 7.19 -5.88
C TYR A 156 19.56 8.69 -5.67
N ALA A 157 18.52 9.40 -6.04
CA ALA A 157 18.31 10.79 -5.67
C ALA A 157 17.09 10.91 -4.75
N ILE A 158 17.22 11.65 -3.67
CA ILE A 158 16.13 11.99 -2.77
C ILE A 158 15.18 12.97 -3.48
N ILE A 159 13.87 12.81 -3.32
CA ILE A 159 12.87 13.74 -3.86
C ILE A 159 13.11 15.14 -3.25
N GLY A 160 13.12 16.15 -4.10
CA GLY A 160 13.49 17.53 -3.72
C GLY A 160 14.92 17.90 -4.09
N ASN A 161 15.72 16.93 -4.54
CA ASN A 161 17.05 17.15 -5.10
C ASN A 161 16.94 17.57 -6.58
N ALA A 162 17.97 18.23 -7.13
CA ALA A 162 17.99 18.67 -8.54
C ALA A 162 17.87 17.53 -9.57
N ARG A 163 18.23 16.28 -9.19
CA ARG A 163 18.14 15.08 -10.05
C ARG A 163 16.80 14.35 -9.90
N CYS A 164 16.02 14.66 -8.86
CA CYS A 164 14.68 14.11 -8.62
C CYS A 164 13.84 15.20 -7.92
N THR A 165 13.19 16.03 -8.71
CA THR A 165 12.45 17.18 -8.19
C THR A 165 11.10 16.77 -7.61
N VAL A 166 10.48 17.65 -6.82
CA VAL A 166 9.08 17.48 -6.36
C VAL A 166 8.13 17.37 -7.56
N ASP A 167 8.39 18.13 -8.63
CA ASP A 167 7.54 18.07 -9.84
C ASP A 167 7.61 16.72 -10.54
N ASN A 168 8.76 16.04 -10.53
CA ASN A 168 8.87 14.67 -11.05
C ASN A 168 7.97 13.70 -10.27
N PHE A 169 7.94 13.82 -8.95
CA PHE A 169 7.08 13.01 -8.09
C PHE A 169 5.59 13.34 -8.28
N CYS A 170 5.25 14.60 -8.42
CA CYS A 170 3.90 15.03 -8.73
C CYS A 170 3.44 14.54 -10.10
N ASP A 171 4.32 14.50 -11.09
CA ASP A 171 4.01 14.06 -12.46
C ASP A 171 3.58 12.59 -12.50
N VAL A 172 4.37 11.69 -11.88
CA VAL A 172 4.01 10.26 -11.85
C VAL A 172 2.68 10.03 -11.16
N TRP A 173 2.40 10.72 -10.04
CA TRP A 173 1.13 10.57 -9.35
C TRP A 173 -0.06 11.14 -10.10
N LYS A 174 0.10 12.25 -10.81
CA LYS A 174 -0.95 12.74 -11.72
C LYS A 174 -1.30 11.72 -12.81
N LYS A 175 -0.28 11.09 -13.40
CA LYS A 175 -0.45 10.04 -14.40
C LYS A 175 -1.14 8.81 -13.84
N LEU A 176 -0.68 8.32 -12.67
CA LEU A 176 -1.31 7.20 -12.00
C LEU A 176 -2.76 7.49 -11.59
N ALA A 177 -3.01 8.66 -11.00
CA ALA A 177 -4.38 9.06 -10.64
C ALA A 177 -5.29 9.10 -11.88
N LYS A 178 -4.81 9.60 -13.01
CA LYS A 178 -5.57 9.58 -14.27
C LYS A 178 -5.95 8.18 -14.73
N GLU A 179 -5.05 7.21 -14.55
CA GLU A 179 -5.24 5.82 -14.96
C GLU A 179 -6.15 5.02 -14.04
N PHE A 180 -6.23 5.39 -12.75
CA PHE A 180 -6.90 4.57 -11.73
C PHE A 180 -8.16 5.20 -11.12
N LYS A 181 -8.43 6.50 -11.26
CA LYS A 181 -9.55 7.20 -10.62
C LYS A 181 -10.95 6.66 -10.93
N ASP A 182 -11.10 5.96 -12.05
CA ASP A 182 -12.40 5.45 -12.50
C ASP A 182 -12.65 4.00 -12.05
N TYR A 183 -11.68 3.33 -11.42
CA TYR A 183 -11.87 2.03 -10.79
C TYR A 183 -12.60 2.18 -9.46
N LYS A 184 -13.67 1.41 -9.27
CA LYS A 184 -14.54 1.52 -8.08
C LYS A 184 -13.92 0.94 -6.82
N ASN A 185 -12.90 0.10 -6.98
CA ASN A 185 -12.22 -0.60 -5.92
C ASN A 185 -10.86 0.01 -5.54
N ILE A 186 -10.48 1.18 -6.07
CA ILE A 186 -9.34 1.92 -5.54
C ILE A 186 -9.78 2.59 -4.23
N TRP A 187 -9.30 2.04 -3.11
CA TRP A 187 -9.56 2.55 -1.78
C TRP A 187 -8.72 3.79 -1.49
N GLY A 188 -7.48 3.82 -1.98
CA GLY A 188 -6.58 4.94 -1.74
C GLY A 188 -5.28 4.90 -2.53
N TYR A 189 -4.57 6.02 -2.45
CA TYR A 189 -3.20 6.20 -2.92
C TYR A 189 -2.28 6.42 -1.72
N ASP A 190 -1.43 5.45 -1.38
CA ASP A 190 -0.32 5.59 -0.45
C ASP A 190 0.85 6.18 -1.22
N ILE A 191 1.01 7.50 -1.11
CA ILE A 191 1.85 8.24 -2.05
C ILE A 191 3.33 7.91 -1.94
N MET A 192 3.79 7.41 -0.79
CA MET A 192 5.18 7.00 -0.59
C MET A 192 5.33 6.11 0.63
N ASN A 193 5.83 4.91 0.45
CA ASN A 193 6.25 4.07 1.57
C ASN A 193 7.51 4.62 2.23
N GLU A 194 7.48 4.76 3.55
CA GLU A 194 8.64 4.96 4.44
C GLU A 194 9.67 5.99 3.95
N PRO A 195 9.32 7.26 3.69
CA PRO A 195 10.34 8.27 3.43
C PRO A 195 11.31 8.35 4.61
N TYR A 196 12.60 8.53 4.32
CA TYR A 196 13.64 8.69 5.35
C TYR A 196 14.79 9.55 4.87
N GLU A 197 15.48 10.20 5.81
CA GLU A 197 16.59 11.11 5.53
C GLU A 197 16.25 12.15 4.45
N MET A 198 15.04 12.70 4.54
CA MET A 198 14.59 13.70 3.59
C MET A 198 15.38 14.98 3.72
N LEU A 199 15.49 15.76 2.64
CA LEU A 199 16.28 16.98 2.63
C LEU A 199 15.67 18.05 3.54
N ALA A 200 16.46 18.64 4.43
CA ALA A 200 16.01 19.75 5.28
C ALA A 200 15.52 20.97 4.47
N SER A 201 16.09 21.19 3.27
CA SER A 201 15.65 22.24 2.33
C SER A 201 14.29 21.93 1.66
N THR A 202 13.87 20.66 1.66
CA THR A 202 12.63 20.20 1.05
C THR A 202 12.04 19.09 1.93
N PRO A 203 11.48 19.44 3.11
CA PRO A 203 10.99 18.46 4.07
C PRO A 203 9.81 17.66 3.50
N TRP A 204 9.64 16.44 3.99
CA TRP A 204 8.62 15.51 3.50
C TRP A 204 7.20 16.09 3.49
N VAL A 205 6.83 16.84 4.52
CA VAL A 205 5.50 17.48 4.58
C VAL A 205 5.22 18.39 3.38
N ASN A 206 6.22 19.12 2.89
CA ASN A 206 6.07 20.00 1.73
C ASN A 206 5.94 19.21 0.44
N ILE A 207 6.71 18.11 0.30
CA ILE A 207 6.63 17.19 -0.83
C ILE A 207 5.24 16.52 -0.87
N ALA A 208 4.78 16.03 0.28
CA ALA A 208 3.46 15.40 0.41
C ALA A 208 2.33 16.37 0.05
N GLN A 209 2.39 17.63 0.55
CA GLN A 209 1.39 18.65 0.22
C GLN A 209 1.37 18.96 -1.29
N ALA A 210 2.53 19.09 -1.91
CA ALA A 210 2.60 19.32 -3.36
C ALA A 210 1.99 18.15 -4.15
N CYS A 211 2.27 16.92 -3.73
CA CYS A 211 1.71 15.71 -4.34
C CYS A 211 0.18 15.63 -4.17
N ILE A 212 -0.34 15.90 -2.97
CA ILE A 212 -1.79 15.99 -2.72
C ILE A 212 -2.43 16.98 -3.68
N ASN A 213 -1.90 18.21 -3.75
CA ASN A 213 -2.41 19.23 -4.64
C ASN A 213 -2.39 18.78 -6.10
N ALA A 214 -1.31 18.12 -6.53
CA ALA A 214 -1.17 17.61 -7.89
C ALA A 214 -2.19 16.51 -8.21
N ILE A 215 -2.37 15.53 -7.33
CA ILE A 215 -3.38 14.46 -7.48
C ILE A 215 -4.78 15.08 -7.58
N ARG A 216 -5.10 16.07 -6.75
CA ARG A 216 -6.43 16.70 -6.70
C ARG A 216 -6.79 17.49 -7.96
N THR A 217 -5.83 17.81 -8.81
CA THR A 217 -6.15 18.33 -10.17
C THR A 217 -6.75 17.26 -11.08
N ILE A 218 -6.63 15.98 -10.74
CA ILE A 218 -7.03 14.82 -11.56
C ILE A 218 -8.14 14.02 -10.88
N ASP A 219 -7.99 13.75 -9.58
CA ASP A 219 -8.88 12.91 -8.78
C ASP A 219 -9.20 13.60 -7.46
N THR A 220 -10.45 14.00 -7.31
CA THR A 220 -10.96 14.72 -6.12
C THR A 220 -11.59 13.81 -5.07
N LYS A 221 -11.65 12.48 -5.31
CA LYS A 221 -12.45 11.55 -4.49
C LYS A 221 -11.65 10.50 -3.76
N THR A 222 -10.62 9.94 -4.39
CA THR A 222 -9.85 8.82 -3.82
C THR A 222 -9.10 9.29 -2.56
N THR A 223 -9.13 8.49 -1.51
CA THR A 223 -8.39 8.77 -0.27
C THR A 223 -6.89 8.82 -0.55
N ILE A 224 -6.20 9.80 0.03
CA ILE A 224 -4.74 9.89 -0.04
C ILE A 224 -4.17 9.48 1.32
N ILE A 225 -3.21 8.56 1.29
CA ILE A 225 -2.48 8.09 2.46
C ILE A 225 -1.08 8.69 2.42
N VAL A 226 -0.64 9.21 3.56
CA VAL A 226 0.70 9.79 3.70
C VAL A 226 1.43 9.05 4.82
N SER A 227 2.51 8.39 4.48
CA SER A 227 3.42 7.76 5.44
C SER A 227 4.25 8.83 6.18
N GLY A 228 4.60 8.56 7.43
CA GLY A 228 5.49 9.43 8.21
C GLY A 228 6.92 9.44 7.69
N ASP A 229 7.69 10.46 8.02
CA ASP A 229 9.13 10.50 7.80
C ASP A 229 9.86 9.50 8.74
N GLU A 230 11.15 9.28 8.51
CA GLU A 230 11.97 8.37 9.29
C GLU A 230 11.37 6.96 9.40
N PHE A 231 11.08 6.38 8.22
CA PHE A 231 10.49 5.03 8.07
C PHE A 231 9.10 4.90 8.70
N SER A 232 8.32 5.96 8.78
CA SER A 232 7.00 5.99 9.43
C SER A 232 7.03 5.48 10.89
N SER A 233 8.15 5.67 11.58
CA SER A 233 8.38 5.12 12.91
C SER A 233 7.41 5.70 13.95
N ALA A 234 6.58 4.88 14.56
CA ALA A 234 5.69 5.29 15.65
C ALA A 234 6.48 5.88 16.83
N ARG A 235 7.65 5.33 17.14
CA ARG A 235 8.53 5.81 18.21
C ARG A 235 8.98 7.26 17.98
N ARG A 236 9.28 7.62 16.73
CA ARG A 236 9.80 8.94 16.36
C ARG A 236 8.74 9.87 15.79
N TRP A 237 7.47 9.45 15.78
CA TRP A 237 6.39 10.18 15.11
C TRP A 237 6.30 11.65 15.54
N LYS A 238 6.33 11.92 16.84
CA LYS A 238 6.24 13.29 17.37
C LYS A 238 7.41 14.17 16.96
N GLU A 239 8.57 13.60 16.75
CA GLU A 239 9.80 14.34 16.39
C GLU A 239 9.88 14.62 14.90
N CYS A 240 9.48 13.65 14.07
CA CYS A 240 9.76 13.66 12.64
C CYS A 240 8.50 13.86 11.77
N SER A 241 7.32 13.47 12.25
CA SER A 241 6.11 13.39 11.44
C SER A 241 4.92 14.19 11.98
N ASP A 242 5.00 14.81 13.17
CA ASP A 242 3.90 15.57 13.76
C ASP A 242 3.46 16.76 12.89
N ASN A 243 4.37 17.27 12.05
CA ASN A 243 4.09 18.32 11.07
C ASN A 243 3.12 17.89 9.97
N LEU A 244 2.92 16.58 9.73
CA LEU A 244 1.95 16.08 8.75
C LEU A 244 0.51 16.51 9.08
N LYS A 245 0.19 16.77 10.34
CA LYS A 245 -1.12 17.31 10.75
C LYS A 245 -1.46 18.67 10.12
N THR A 246 -0.49 19.36 9.53
CA THR A 246 -0.70 20.62 8.81
C THR A 246 -1.10 20.43 7.34
N LEU A 247 -1.06 19.19 6.84
CA LEU A 247 -1.50 18.89 5.48
C LEU A 247 -2.97 19.23 5.31
N THR A 248 -3.28 19.76 4.14
CA THR A 248 -4.64 20.12 3.75
C THR A 248 -5.00 19.43 2.45
N ASP A 249 -6.27 19.07 2.30
CA ASP A 249 -6.79 18.53 1.05
C ASP A 249 -7.72 19.55 0.39
N PRO A 250 -7.39 20.10 -0.79
CA PRO A 250 -8.22 21.10 -1.46
C PRO A 250 -9.61 20.57 -1.86
N SER A 251 -9.80 19.25 -1.87
CA SER A 251 -11.09 18.63 -2.14
C SER A 251 -11.92 18.32 -0.88
N ASN A 252 -11.45 18.75 0.30
CA ASN A 252 -12.06 18.45 1.60
C ASN A 252 -12.25 16.94 1.86
N ASN A 253 -11.43 16.11 1.23
CA ASN A 253 -11.40 14.67 1.46
C ASN A 253 -10.31 14.37 2.49
N PRO A 254 -10.60 13.66 3.60
CA PRO A 254 -9.60 13.46 4.64
C PRO A 254 -8.34 12.78 4.12
N VAL A 255 -7.18 13.34 4.45
CA VAL A 255 -5.89 12.67 4.28
C VAL A 255 -5.69 11.74 5.47
N SER A 256 -5.40 10.49 5.21
CA SER A 256 -5.07 9.52 6.26
C SER A 256 -3.56 9.46 6.46
N TYR A 257 -3.13 9.29 7.70
CA TYR A 257 -1.71 9.13 8.05
C TYR A 257 -1.46 7.70 8.48
N THR A 258 -0.32 7.15 8.07
CA THR A 258 0.10 5.81 8.48
C THR A 258 1.40 5.86 9.25
N HIS A 259 1.55 4.94 10.21
CA HIS A 259 2.79 4.69 10.92
C HIS A 259 2.96 3.19 11.14
N LEU A 260 4.21 2.75 11.18
CA LEU A 260 4.56 1.39 11.54
C LEU A 260 4.71 1.28 13.06
N THR A 261 4.17 0.21 13.62
CA THR A 261 4.27 -0.13 15.06
C THR A 261 5.40 -1.11 15.32
#